data_a0da7ff4f768e990b85fd9e187d99fed
#
_entry.id   a0da7ff4f768e990b85fd9e187d99fed
#
_cell.length_a   1.000
_cell.length_b   1.000
_cell.length_c   1.000
_cell.angle_alpha   90.00
_cell.angle_beta   90.00
_cell.angle_gamma   90.00
#
_symmetry.space_group_name_H-M   'P 1'
#
loop_
_entity.id
_entity.type
_entity.pdbx_description
1 polymer ?
#
loop_
_entity_poly.entity_id
_entity_poly.type
_entity_poly.pdbx_seq_one_letter_code
_entity_poly.pdbx_strand_id
1 'polypeptide(L)'
;MAVSHPGRTQAYFALTAGILCIAWSAIFVRWTSIPGPASAFYRLLIPAIVLLPTWLLPGQRTKLSARSYAIIALGAFFFALDLAFYNTSILQTNAANATLLGNNTPIVVGLLSWLIFKKRPSWSFWVGLALAGTGALVILASDLSRHARFGLGDAMALAAAACFAVYLMATEQIREHTNTLEFLRLAILFSTIFMFLFTVALRVPLTVPDRQSFVALLGLGLISQLGGYLALTYALGHLPATITSVSLLSQGPLTAVLAALLLGEPLTGPQILGGALVLAGVGIANRLGHPEEEANALFCEPAASDESETSQ
;
A
#
# COMPACT_ATOMS: atom_id res chain seq x y z
N MET A 1 23.33 -20.59 -5.69
CA MET A 1 22.35 -20.80 -4.61
C MET A 1 22.18 -19.46 -3.91
N ALA A 2 21.03 -18.80 -4.05
CA ALA A 2 20.79 -17.51 -3.41
C ALA A 2 20.73 -17.72 -1.90
N VAL A 3 21.64 -17.09 -1.17
CA VAL A 3 21.60 -17.04 0.29
C VAL A 3 20.37 -16.19 0.66
N SER A 4 19.27 -16.84 1.00
CA SER A 4 18.08 -16.16 1.47
C SER A 4 18.35 -15.61 2.87
N HIS A 5 18.54 -14.29 3.00
CA HIS A 5 18.51 -13.64 4.30
C HIS A 5 17.14 -13.92 4.94
N PRO A 6 17.05 -14.54 6.13
CA PRO A 6 15.79 -14.96 6.72
C PRO A 6 14.78 -13.81 6.87
N GLY A 7 15.21 -12.57 7.05
CA GLY A 7 14.36 -11.39 7.12
C GLY A 7 13.66 -11.03 5.80
N ARG A 8 14.26 -11.31 4.66
CA ARG A 8 13.71 -10.95 3.34
C ARG A 8 12.57 -11.88 2.93
N THR A 9 12.69 -13.18 3.15
CA THR A 9 11.62 -14.16 2.90
C THR A 9 10.39 -13.84 3.77
N GLN A 10 10.62 -13.49 5.05
CA GLN A 10 9.55 -13.07 5.94
C GLN A 10 8.87 -11.78 5.48
N ALA A 11 9.63 -10.83 4.91
CA ALA A 11 9.08 -9.59 4.37
C ALA A 11 8.17 -9.82 3.16
N TYR A 12 8.54 -10.72 2.23
CA TYR A 12 7.68 -11.09 1.11
C TYR A 12 6.43 -11.84 1.57
N PHE A 13 6.55 -12.71 2.57
CA PHE A 13 5.39 -13.38 3.16
C PHE A 13 4.44 -12.36 3.82
N ALA A 14 4.98 -11.42 4.61
CA ALA A 14 4.22 -10.35 5.21
C ALA A 14 3.55 -9.47 4.14
N LEU A 15 4.27 -9.10 3.06
CA LEU A 15 3.73 -8.34 1.95
C LEU A 15 2.55 -9.05 1.29
N THR A 16 2.67 -10.35 1.02
CA THR A 16 1.60 -11.17 0.44
C THR A 16 0.39 -11.24 1.36
N ALA A 17 0.60 -11.50 2.65
CA ALA A 17 -0.47 -11.51 3.64
C ALA A 17 -1.16 -10.13 3.75
N GLY A 18 -0.36 -9.04 3.72
CA GLY A 18 -0.86 -7.68 3.70
C GLY A 18 -1.74 -7.39 2.49
N ILE A 19 -1.30 -7.79 1.30
CA ILE A 19 -2.06 -7.64 0.04
C ILE A 19 -3.39 -8.40 0.12
N LEU A 20 -3.38 -9.63 0.61
CA LEU A 20 -4.60 -10.42 0.81
C LEU A 20 -5.58 -9.71 1.75
N CYS A 21 -5.11 -9.20 2.89
CA CYS A 21 -5.95 -8.45 3.83
C CYS A 21 -6.50 -7.15 3.21
N ILE A 22 -5.67 -6.42 2.46
CA ILE A 22 -6.07 -5.15 1.85
C ILE A 22 -7.06 -5.38 0.70
N ALA A 23 -6.96 -6.49 -0.03
CA ALA A 23 -7.89 -6.85 -1.12
C ALA A 23 -9.35 -6.93 -0.66
N TRP A 24 -9.61 -7.25 0.60
CA TRP A 24 -10.95 -7.24 1.19
C TRP A 24 -11.53 -5.84 1.36
N SER A 25 -10.71 -4.80 1.30
CA SER A 25 -11.14 -3.42 1.55
C SER A 25 -12.30 -2.99 0.66
N ALA A 26 -12.23 -3.26 -0.65
CA ALA A 26 -13.28 -2.89 -1.59
C ALA A 26 -14.61 -3.60 -1.30
N ILE A 27 -14.54 -4.87 -0.88
CA ILE A 27 -15.73 -5.65 -0.49
C ILE A 27 -16.39 -5.03 0.75
N PHE A 28 -15.61 -4.75 1.80
CA PHE A 28 -16.13 -4.12 3.00
C PHE A 28 -16.71 -2.73 2.70
N VAL A 29 -16.06 -1.89 1.89
CA VAL A 29 -16.58 -0.58 1.51
C VAL A 29 -17.94 -0.71 0.78
N ARG A 30 -18.10 -1.69 -0.11
CA ARG A 30 -19.38 -1.94 -0.80
C ARG A 30 -20.48 -2.45 0.13
N TRP A 31 -20.13 -3.12 1.23
CA TRP A 31 -21.10 -3.58 2.23
C TRP A 31 -21.53 -2.48 3.20
N THR A 32 -20.88 -1.31 3.18
CA THR A 32 -21.29 -0.16 4.00
C THR A 32 -22.29 0.71 3.26
N SER A 33 -23.27 1.26 3.98
CA SER A 33 -24.25 2.23 3.47
C SER A 33 -23.93 3.67 3.89
N ILE A 34 -22.63 3.99 4.10
CA ILE A 34 -22.17 5.30 4.59
C ILE A 34 -21.27 6.00 3.58
N PRO A 35 -21.16 7.34 3.63
CA PRO A 35 -20.28 8.10 2.74
C PRO A 35 -18.82 7.66 2.79
N GLY A 36 -18.11 7.79 1.65
CA GLY A 36 -16.71 7.41 1.53
C GLY A 36 -15.78 7.96 2.61
N PRO A 37 -15.79 9.29 2.91
CA PRO A 37 -14.98 9.85 3.99
C PRO A 37 -15.35 9.33 5.39
N ALA A 38 -16.64 9.03 5.64
CA ALA A 38 -17.06 8.43 6.90
C ALA A 38 -16.53 7.00 7.05
N SER A 39 -16.58 6.18 6.00
CA SER A 39 -16.00 4.83 6.02
C SER A 39 -14.49 4.88 6.19
N ALA A 40 -13.80 5.85 5.58
CA ALA A 40 -12.37 6.09 5.76
C ALA A 40 -12.03 6.49 7.22
N PHE A 41 -12.86 7.32 7.85
CA PHE A 41 -12.69 7.68 9.25
C PHE A 41 -12.80 6.45 10.16
N TYR A 42 -13.85 5.64 10.04
CA TYR A 42 -14.01 4.43 10.85
C TYR A 42 -12.93 3.39 10.57
N ARG A 43 -12.49 3.28 9.33
CA ARG A 43 -11.35 2.43 8.93
C ARG A 43 -10.08 2.74 9.74
N LEU A 44 -9.85 4.00 10.09
CA LEU A 44 -8.70 4.46 10.88
C LEU A 44 -9.00 4.47 12.38
N LEU A 45 -10.21 4.85 12.79
CA LEU A 45 -10.60 4.94 14.19
C LEU A 45 -10.57 3.58 14.90
N ILE A 46 -11.10 2.54 14.26
CA ILE A 46 -11.16 1.19 14.85
C ILE A 46 -9.77 0.69 15.22
N PRO A 47 -8.77 0.65 14.32
CA PRO A 47 -7.43 0.24 14.69
C PRO A 47 -6.74 1.22 15.64
N ALA A 48 -7.05 2.52 15.61
CA ALA A 48 -6.54 3.47 16.59
C ALA A 48 -6.96 3.07 18.01
N ILE A 49 -8.23 2.74 18.21
CA ILE A 49 -8.75 2.27 19.50
C ILE A 49 -8.10 0.94 19.92
N VAL A 50 -7.99 -0.02 19.00
CA VAL A 50 -7.36 -1.34 19.28
C VAL A 50 -5.89 -1.21 19.65
N LEU A 51 -5.19 -0.23 19.10
CA LEU A 51 -3.78 0.00 19.39
C LEU A 51 -3.55 0.83 20.67
N LEU A 52 -4.58 1.49 21.25
CA LEU A 52 -4.43 2.28 22.48
C LEU A 52 -3.75 1.51 23.62
N PRO A 53 -4.13 0.25 23.97
CA PRO A 53 -3.48 -0.48 25.05
C PRO A 53 -1.98 -0.71 24.83
N THR A 54 -1.54 -0.77 23.56
CA THR A 54 -0.12 -0.98 23.23
C THR A 54 0.76 0.20 23.62
N TRP A 55 0.19 1.40 23.89
CA TRP A 55 0.93 2.56 24.40
C TRP A 55 1.36 2.40 25.84
N LEU A 56 0.73 1.47 26.59
CA LEU A 56 1.05 1.16 27.99
C LEU A 56 2.18 0.12 28.10
N LEU A 57 2.56 -0.54 27.00
CA LEU A 57 3.62 -1.55 27.00
C LEU A 57 4.99 -0.89 27.22
N PRO A 58 5.73 -1.29 28.29
CA PRO A 58 7.06 -0.77 28.53
C PRO A 58 8.07 -1.28 27.48
N GLY A 59 9.05 -0.47 27.13
CA GLY A 59 10.24 -0.90 26.38
C GLY A 59 10.17 -0.77 24.86
N GLN A 60 9.09 -0.28 24.27
CA GLN A 60 8.92 -0.18 22.80
C GLN A 60 9.02 1.27 22.27
N ARG A 61 9.53 2.21 23.05
CA ARG A 61 9.59 3.62 22.61
C ARG A 61 10.98 3.95 22.10
N THR A 62 11.12 4.04 20.79
CA THR A 62 12.30 4.65 20.16
C THR A 62 12.22 6.17 20.39
N LYS A 63 13.32 6.79 20.82
CA LYS A 63 13.37 8.26 20.91
C LYS A 63 13.41 8.83 19.50
N LEU A 64 12.23 9.11 18.93
CA LEU A 64 12.11 9.71 17.61
C LEU A 64 12.52 11.19 17.65
N SER A 65 13.21 11.63 16.60
CA SER A 65 13.54 13.05 16.43
C SER A 65 12.28 13.83 16.01
N ALA A 66 12.27 15.15 16.23
CA ALA A 66 11.20 16.02 15.75
C ALA A 66 10.99 15.89 14.22
N ARG A 67 12.08 15.69 13.47
CA ARG A 67 12.04 15.42 12.03
C ARG A 67 11.29 14.13 11.70
N SER A 68 11.53 13.06 12.48
CA SER A 68 10.83 11.78 12.29
C SER A 68 9.34 11.92 12.54
N TYR A 69 8.95 12.63 13.62
CA TYR A 69 7.53 12.93 13.86
C TYR A 69 6.90 13.74 12.73
N ALA A 70 7.60 14.72 12.18
CA ALA A 70 7.11 15.52 11.06
C ALA A 70 6.91 14.67 9.79
N ILE A 71 7.84 13.75 9.48
CA ILE A 71 7.71 12.85 8.32
C ILE A 71 6.55 11.87 8.51
N ILE A 72 6.38 11.30 9.73
CA ILE A 72 5.26 10.42 10.03
C ILE A 72 3.93 11.19 9.89
N ALA A 73 3.85 12.40 10.45
CA ALA A 73 2.66 13.23 10.36
C ALA A 73 2.33 13.63 8.91
N LEU A 74 3.34 13.98 8.11
CA LEU A 74 3.17 14.28 6.68
C LEU A 74 2.68 13.04 5.92
N GLY A 75 3.30 11.88 6.12
CA GLY A 75 2.84 10.61 5.54
C GLY A 75 1.41 10.28 5.95
N ALA A 76 1.08 10.44 7.23
CA ALA A 76 -0.25 10.21 7.77
C ALA A 76 -1.31 11.18 7.20
N PHE A 77 -0.95 12.43 6.95
CA PHE A 77 -1.82 13.40 6.29
C PHE A 77 -2.14 12.98 4.86
N PHE A 78 -1.13 12.61 4.08
CA PHE A 78 -1.33 12.11 2.72
C PHE A 78 -2.09 10.79 2.70
N PHE A 79 -1.87 9.92 3.68
CA PHE A 79 -2.63 8.69 3.79
C PHE A 79 -4.13 8.93 4.11
N ALA A 80 -4.43 9.91 4.96
CA ALA A 80 -5.81 10.31 5.20
C ALA A 80 -6.47 10.88 3.93
N LEU A 81 -5.76 11.71 3.16
CA LEU A 81 -6.23 12.20 1.85
C LEU A 81 -6.43 11.07 0.85
N ASP A 82 -5.49 10.14 0.75
CA ASP A 82 -5.64 8.94 -0.08
C ASP A 82 -6.94 8.21 0.22
N LEU A 83 -7.18 7.87 1.48
CA LEU A 83 -8.38 7.15 1.89
C LEU A 83 -9.67 7.96 1.62
N ALA A 84 -9.65 9.27 1.84
CA ALA A 84 -10.78 10.13 1.54
C ALA A 84 -11.10 10.16 0.05
N PHE A 85 -10.08 10.36 -0.78
CA PHE A 85 -10.22 10.40 -2.23
C PHE A 85 -10.61 9.04 -2.80
N TYR A 86 -9.93 7.97 -2.40
CA TYR A 86 -10.18 6.62 -2.91
C TYR A 86 -11.59 6.13 -2.56
N ASN A 87 -12.00 6.23 -1.29
CA ASN A 87 -13.32 5.80 -0.88
C ASN A 87 -14.44 6.63 -1.53
N THR A 88 -14.20 7.93 -1.78
CA THR A 88 -15.14 8.78 -2.50
C THR A 88 -15.18 8.45 -3.99
N SER A 89 -14.02 8.19 -4.59
CA SER A 89 -13.90 7.76 -5.99
C SER A 89 -14.70 6.50 -6.27
N ILE A 90 -14.62 5.46 -5.42
CA ILE A 90 -15.40 4.20 -5.55
C ILE A 90 -16.91 4.47 -5.64
N LEU A 91 -17.40 5.53 -4.99
CA LEU A 91 -18.81 5.90 -4.98
C LEU A 91 -19.22 6.81 -6.15
N GLN A 92 -18.24 7.49 -6.80
CA GLN A 92 -18.50 8.47 -7.87
C GLN A 92 -18.13 7.96 -9.27
N THR A 93 -17.29 6.92 -9.35
CA THR A 93 -16.99 6.24 -10.62
C THR A 93 -17.23 4.75 -10.45
N ASN A 94 -17.03 3.99 -11.52
CA ASN A 94 -17.13 2.55 -11.39
C ASN A 94 -15.93 2.00 -10.59
N ALA A 95 -16.16 0.95 -9.80
CA ALA A 95 -15.14 0.41 -8.90
C ALA A 95 -13.87 -0.06 -9.66
N ALA A 96 -14.03 -0.54 -10.89
CA ALA A 96 -12.89 -0.93 -11.72
C ALA A 96 -12.03 0.27 -12.11
N ASN A 97 -12.65 1.40 -12.52
CA ASN A 97 -11.94 2.64 -12.84
C ASN A 97 -11.22 3.21 -11.61
N ALA A 98 -11.92 3.30 -10.47
CA ALA A 98 -11.31 3.76 -9.23
C ALA A 98 -10.08 2.93 -8.85
N THR A 99 -10.21 1.60 -8.93
CA THR A 99 -9.12 0.67 -8.60
C THR A 99 -7.96 0.78 -9.60
N LEU A 100 -8.25 0.85 -10.90
CA LEU A 100 -7.21 0.99 -11.91
C LEU A 100 -6.43 2.29 -11.75
N LEU A 101 -7.14 3.41 -11.62
CA LEU A 101 -6.52 4.72 -11.51
C LEU A 101 -5.78 4.86 -10.17
N GLY A 102 -6.33 4.30 -9.08
CA GLY A 102 -5.67 4.18 -7.78
C GLY A 102 -4.40 3.31 -7.82
N ASN A 103 -4.34 2.33 -8.71
CA ASN A 103 -3.16 1.48 -8.91
C ASN A 103 -2.00 2.18 -9.67
N ASN A 104 -2.10 3.47 -10.02
CA ASN A 104 -0.97 4.23 -10.58
C ASN A 104 0.09 4.64 -9.54
N THR A 105 -0.10 4.32 -8.28
CA THR A 105 0.86 4.54 -7.19
C THR A 105 2.31 4.15 -7.55
N PRO A 106 2.62 3.00 -8.18
CA PRO A 106 4.00 2.65 -8.52
C PRO A 106 4.69 3.60 -9.49
N ILE A 107 3.93 4.22 -10.40
CA ILE A 107 4.46 5.25 -11.31
C ILE A 107 4.96 6.44 -10.49
N VAL A 108 4.13 6.91 -9.55
CA VAL A 108 4.47 8.05 -8.69
C VAL A 108 5.63 7.69 -7.76
N VAL A 109 5.62 6.49 -7.15
CA VAL A 109 6.74 5.99 -6.32
C VAL A 109 8.03 5.94 -7.12
N GLY A 110 8.01 5.40 -8.35
CA GLY A 110 9.19 5.33 -9.21
C GLY A 110 9.75 6.73 -9.54
N LEU A 111 8.86 7.67 -9.90
CA LEU A 111 9.25 9.06 -10.17
C LEU A 111 9.79 9.77 -8.94
N LEU A 112 9.13 9.66 -7.79
CA LEU A 112 9.59 10.26 -6.54
C LEU A 112 10.92 9.67 -6.06
N SER A 113 11.09 8.35 -6.16
CA SER A 113 12.37 7.68 -5.88
C SER A 113 13.51 8.26 -6.70
N TRP A 114 13.28 8.49 -7.99
CA TRP A 114 14.30 9.05 -8.87
C TRP A 114 14.53 10.55 -8.62
N LEU A 115 13.46 11.35 -8.54
CA LEU A 115 13.58 12.82 -8.48
C LEU A 115 14.01 13.33 -7.10
N ILE A 116 13.47 12.74 -6.01
CA ILE A 116 13.70 13.23 -4.64
C ILE A 116 14.86 12.48 -4.00
N PHE A 117 14.85 11.14 -4.05
CA PHE A 117 15.84 10.32 -3.37
C PHE A 117 17.05 9.98 -4.25
N LYS A 118 17.04 10.39 -5.54
CA LYS A 118 18.07 10.08 -6.54
C LYS A 118 18.35 8.58 -6.68
N LYS A 119 17.48 7.72 -6.14
CA LYS A 119 17.49 6.27 -6.30
C LYS A 119 16.81 5.94 -7.64
N ARG A 120 17.58 5.49 -8.64
CA ARG A 120 17.02 5.10 -9.95
C ARG A 120 16.38 3.72 -9.83
N PRO A 121 15.06 3.57 -10.09
CA PRO A 121 14.44 2.25 -10.16
C PRO A 121 15.10 1.41 -11.26
N SER A 122 15.22 0.11 -11.01
CA SER A 122 15.82 -0.83 -11.97
C SER A 122 15.01 -0.91 -13.27
N TRP A 123 15.65 -1.32 -14.36
CA TRP A 123 14.95 -1.55 -15.63
C TRP A 123 13.81 -2.58 -15.48
N SER A 124 14.02 -3.61 -14.66
CA SER A 124 13.02 -4.62 -14.35
C SER A 124 11.77 -4.06 -13.65
N PHE A 125 11.93 -3.04 -12.80
CA PHE A 125 10.79 -2.31 -12.23
C PHE A 125 9.92 -1.70 -13.34
N TRP A 126 10.52 -0.98 -14.30
CA TRP A 126 9.77 -0.33 -15.38
C TRP A 126 9.12 -1.34 -16.33
N VAL A 127 9.82 -2.44 -16.68
CA VAL A 127 9.26 -3.52 -17.51
C VAL A 127 8.11 -4.21 -16.77
N GLY A 128 8.30 -4.57 -15.51
CA GLY A 128 7.27 -5.17 -14.67
C GLY A 128 6.06 -4.26 -14.52
N LEU A 129 6.29 -2.97 -14.29
CA LEU A 129 5.24 -1.96 -14.18
C LEU A 129 4.47 -1.78 -15.49
N ALA A 130 5.17 -1.73 -16.65
CA ALA A 130 4.53 -1.64 -17.96
C ALA A 130 3.65 -2.86 -18.24
N LEU A 131 4.13 -4.07 -17.94
CA LEU A 131 3.36 -5.30 -18.13
C LEU A 131 2.14 -5.35 -17.18
N ALA A 132 2.33 -5.03 -15.91
CA ALA A 132 1.24 -4.97 -14.94
C ALA A 132 0.22 -3.87 -15.30
N GLY A 133 0.68 -2.71 -15.76
CA GLY A 133 -0.17 -1.62 -16.25
C GLY A 133 -0.98 -2.03 -17.48
N THR A 134 -0.37 -2.77 -18.42
CA THR A 134 -1.08 -3.33 -19.58
C THR A 134 -2.17 -4.30 -19.12
N GLY A 135 -1.88 -5.18 -18.16
CA GLY A 135 -2.87 -6.09 -17.58
C GLY A 135 -4.04 -5.34 -16.93
N ALA A 136 -3.74 -4.28 -16.18
CA ALA A 136 -4.75 -3.42 -15.60
C ALA A 136 -5.62 -2.71 -16.66
N LEU A 137 -5.01 -2.22 -17.75
CA LEU A 137 -5.73 -1.64 -18.90
C LEU A 137 -6.64 -2.65 -19.61
N VAL A 138 -6.22 -3.92 -19.74
CA VAL A 138 -7.06 -4.98 -20.30
C VAL A 138 -8.29 -5.24 -19.44
N ILE A 139 -8.14 -5.24 -18.11
CA ILE A 139 -9.27 -5.35 -17.19
C ILE A 139 -10.23 -4.17 -17.39
N LEU A 140 -9.68 -2.95 -17.45
CA LEU A 140 -10.47 -1.73 -17.63
C LEU A 140 -11.20 -1.70 -18.98
N ALA A 141 -10.53 -2.05 -20.08
CA ALA A 141 -11.10 -1.98 -21.42
C ALA A 141 -12.36 -2.83 -21.55
N SER A 142 -12.46 -3.94 -20.78
CA SER A 142 -13.66 -4.77 -20.73
C SER A 142 -14.87 -4.05 -20.09
N ASP A 143 -14.62 -3.11 -19.19
CA ASP A 143 -15.66 -2.35 -18.49
C ASP A 143 -15.96 -0.99 -19.17
N LEU A 144 -14.97 -0.43 -19.90
CA LEU A 144 -15.05 0.89 -20.54
C LEU A 144 -16.02 0.95 -21.72
N SER A 145 -16.36 -0.19 -22.33
CA SER A 145 -17.25 -0.26 -23.48
C SER A 145 -18.67 0.28 -23.21
N ARG A 146 -18.98 0.62 -21.96
CA ARG A 146 -20.33 1.03 -21.57
C ARG A 146 -20.50 2.49 -21.13
N HIS A 147 -19.50 3.21 -20.57
CA HIS A 147 -19.68 4.60 -20.08
C HIS A 147 -18.34 5.36 -19.91
N ALA A 148 -17.60 5.64 -20.95
CA ALA A 148 -16.30 6.29 -20.86
C ALA A 148 -16.38 7.83 -20.93
N ARG A 149 -16.59 8.50 -19.80
CA ARG A 149 -16.21 9.91 -19.64
C ARG A 149 -15.36 10.02 -18.38
N PHE A 150 -14.13 10.57 -18.52
CA PHE A 150 -13.30 10.93 -17.38
C PHE A 150 -14.05 11.93 -16.49
N GLY A 151 -14.26 11.57 -15.24
CA GLY A 151 -15.05 12.33 -14.28
C GLY A 151 -14.26 12.72 -13.03
N LEU A 152 -14.94 13.41 -12.12
CA LEU A 152 -14.35 13.83 -10.84
C LEU A 152 -13.87 12.61 -10.01
N GLY A 153 -14.63 11.50 -10.03
CA GLY A 153 -14.24 10.27 -9.35
C GLY A 153 -12.90 9.70 -9.85
N ASP A 154 -12.66 9.77 -11.17
CA ASP A 154 -11.41 9.30 -11.77
C ASP A 154 -10.23 10.18 -11.39
N ALA A 155 -10.43 11.52 -11.37
CA ALA A 155 -9.43 12.46 -10.89
C ALA A 155 -9.09 12.23 -9.39
N MET A 156 -10.10 11.93 -8.57
CA MET A 156 -9.90 11.59 -7.16
C MET A 156 -9.09 10.30 -6.99
N ALA A 157 -9.33 9.27 -7.82
CA ALA A 157 -8.55 8.03 -7.80
C ALA A 157 -7.06 8.27 -8.11
N LEU A 158 -6.76 9.12 -9.11
CA LEU A 158 -5.37 9.49 -9.42
C LEU A 158 -4.73 10.32 -8.29
N ALA A 159 -5.48 11.24 -7.69
CA ALA A 159 -5.01 12.01 -6.54
C ALA A 159 -4.74 11.09 -5.34
N ALA A 160 -5.60 10.09 -5.09
CA ALA A 160 -5.38 9.07 -4.09
C ALA A 160 -4.07 8.30 -4.33
N ALA A 161 -3.83 7.83 -5.56
CA ALA A 161 -2.58 7.15 -5.93
C ALA A 161 -1.33 7.98 -5.64
N ALA A 162 -1.38 9.29 -5.94
CA ALA A 162 -0.27 10.20 -5.64
C ALA A 162 -0.07 10.38 -4.13
N CYS A 163 -1.16 10.55 -3.37
CA CYS A 163 -1.10 10.65 -1.91
C CYS A 163 -0.57 9.37 -1.28
N PHE A 164 -1.01 8.21 -1.74
CA PHE A 164 -0.53 6.92 -1.25
C PHE A 164 0.96 6.70 -1.54
N ALA A 165 1.46 7.15 -2.70
CA ALA A 165 2.88 7.11 -3.01
C ALA A 165 3.72 7.89 -1.99
N VAL A 166 3.30 9.09 -1.60
CA VAL A 166 3.98 9.88 -0.57
C VAL A 166 3.99 9.14 0.78
N TYR A 167 2.86 8.52 1.15
CA TYR A 167 2.78 7.71 2.37
C TYR A 167 3.75 6.52 2.34
N LEU A 168 3.82 5.75 1.24
CA LEU A 168 4.74 4.63 1.10
C LEU A 168 6.21 5.06 1.24
N MET A 169 6.58 6.17 0.57
CA MET A 169 7.94 6.72 0.64
C MET A 169 8.30 7.21 2.05
N ALA A 170 7.37 7.90 2.72
CA ALA A 170 7.56 8.34 4.10
C ALA A 170 7.69 7.14 5.05
N THR A 171 6.91 6.07 4.81
CA THR A 171 6.97 4.83 5.59
C THR A 171 8.32 4.15 5.41
N GLU A 172 8.79 3.94 4.18
CA GLU A 172 10.12 3.37 3.89
C GLU A 172 11.21 4.13 4.66
N GLN A 173 11.26 5.46 4.51
CA GLN A 173 12.29 6.30 5.12
C GLN A 173 12.32 6.18 6.65
N ILE A 174 11.17 6.13 7.31
CA ILE A 174 11.11 6.06 8.78
C ILE A 174 11.33 4.64 9.28
N ARG A 175 10.91 3.62 8.51
CA ARG A 175 11.05 2.21 8.91
C ARG A 175 12.50 1.75 8.99
N GLU A 176 13.44 2.43 8.34
CA GLU A 176 14.88 2.18 8.51
C GLU A 176 15.34 2.40 9.98
N HIS A 177 14.64 3.24 10.75
CA HIS A 177 15.06 3.67 12.09
C HIS A 177 14.01 3.45 13.19
N THR A 178 12.85 2.84 12.85
CA THR A 178 11.71 2.71 13.76
C THR A 178 11.11 1.31 13.67
N ASN A 179 10.67 0.75 14.79
CA ASN A 179 9.99 -0.54 14.74
C ASN A 179 8.57 -0.42 14.13
N THR A 180 8.07 -1.55 13.61
CA THR A 180 6.81 -1.62 12.88
C THR A 180 5.63 -1.12 13.71
N LEU A 181 5.53 -1.55 14.96
CA LEU A 181 4.37 -1.23 15.80
C LEU A 181 4.36 0.25 16.20
N GLU A 182 5.52 0.82 16.49
CA GLU A 182 5.63 2.24 16.86
C GLU A 182 5.27 3.16 15.69
N PHE A 183 5.81 2.86 14.49
CA PHE A 183 5.42 3.60 13.30
C PHE A 183 3.91 3.49 13.03
N LEU A 184 3.36 2.26 13.07
CA LEU A 184 1.95 2.02 12.76
C LEU A 184 1.02 2.75 13.75
N ARG A 185 1.34 2.75 15.05
CA ARG A 185 0.58 3.49 16.07
C ARG A 185 0.50 4.98 15.76
N LEU A 186 1.67 5.59 15.48
CA LEU A 186 1.76 7.01 15.19
C LEU A 186 1.07 7.36 13.86
N ALA A 187 1.32 6.57 12.81
CA ALA A 187 0.70 6.77 11.50
C ALA A 187 -0.82 6.67 11.58
N ILE A 188 -1.37 5.64 12.24
CA ILE A 188 -2.82 5.49 12.40
C ILE A 188 -3.40 6.61 13.26
N LEU A 189 -2.75 6.99 14.37
CA LEU A 189 -3.22 8.08 15.23
C LEU A 189 -3.30 9.40 14.46
N PHE A 190 -2.22 9.81 13.80
CA PHE A 190 -2.21 11.05 13.04
C PHE A 190 -3.20 11.01 11.87
N SER A 191 -3.26 9.89 11.12
CA SER A 191 -4.24 9.76 10.03
C SER A 191 -5.68 9.82 10.54
N THR A 192 -5.97 9.24 11.72
CA THR A 192 -7.30 9.32 12.34
C THR A 192 -7.65 10.76 12.69
N ILE A 193 -6.70 11.52 13.25
CA ILE A 193 -6.90 12.94 13.59
C ILE A 193 -7.17 13.74 12.31
N PHE A 194 -6.34 13.60 11.28
CA PHE A 194 -6.54 14.31 10.01
C PHE A 194 -7.87 13.93 9.36
N MET A 195 -8.22 12.64 9.35
CA MET A 195 -9.49 12.19 8.76
C MET A 195 -10.70 12.70 9.54
N PHE A 196 -10.60 12.77 10.88
CA PHE A 196 -11.63 13.40 11.70
C PHE A 196 -11.83 14.87 11.32
N LEU A 197 -10.73 15.62 11.22
CA LEU A 197 -10.77 17.03 10.80
C LEU A 197 -11.40 17.19 9.41
N PHE A 198 -11.07 16.32 8.45
CA PHE A 198 -11.68 16.32 7.12
C PHE A 198 -13.17 16.03 7.17
N THR A 199 -13.61 15.01 7.92
CA THR A 199 -15.04 14.66 8.02
C THR A 199 -15.85 15.78 8.66
N VAL A 200 -15.31 16.44 9.70
CA VAL A 200 -15.92 17.59 10.34
C VAL A 200 -15.98 18.80 9.40
N ALA A 201 -14.87 19.14 8.74
CA ALA A 201 -14.80 20.26 7.80
C ALA A 201 -15.77 20.11 6.62
N LEU A 202 -15.92 18.87 6.10
CA LEU A 202 -16.82 18.53 5.02
C LEU A 202 -18.26 18.27 5.49
N ARG A 203 -18.55 18.36 6.80
CA ARG A 203 -19.83 18.08 7.43
C ARG A 203 -20.40 16.70 7.05
N VAL A 204 -19.54 15.71 6.93
CA VAL A 204 -19.92 14.35 6.57
C VAL A 204 -20.61 13.67 7.77
N PRO A 205 -21.81 13.08 7.59
CA PRO A 205 -22.48 12.38 8.68
C PRO A 205 -21.70 11.11 9.07
N LEU A 206 -21.47 10.95 10.38
CA LEU A 206 -20.76 9.80 10.97
C LEU A 206 -21.73 8.74 11.54
N THR A 207 -23.01 8.82 11.23
CA THR A 207 -23.98 7.84 11.69
C THR A 207 -23.82 6.51 10.96
N VAL A 208 -23.79 5.39 11.71
CA VAL A 208 -23.79 4.03 11.16
C VAL A 208 -25.22 3.52 11.19
N PRO A 209 -25.89 3.35 10.03
CA PRO A 209 -27.34 3.16 9.99
C PRO A 209 -27.78 1.75 10.37
N ASP A 210 -26.96 0.75 10.14
CA ASP A 210 -27.35 -0.65 10.24
C ASP A 210 -26.22 -1.57 10.71
N ARG A 211 -26.58 -2.79 11.14
CA ARG A 211 -25.65 -3.81 11.63
C ARG A 211 -24.69 -4.29 10.55
N GLN A 212 -25.11 -4.35 9.31
CA GLN A 212 -24.27 -4.80 8.20
C GLN A 212 -23.11 -3.82 7.99
N SER A 213 -23.42 -2.51 7.92
CA SER A 213 -22.41 -1.45 7.84
C SER A 213 -21.44 -1.51 9.02
N PHE A 214 -21.94 -1.74 10.25
CA PHE A 214 -21.08 -1.84 11.43
C PHE A 214 -20.10 -3.02 11.32
N VAL A 215 -20.56 -4.23 10.95
CA VAL A 215 -19.72 -5.40 10.76
C VAL A 215 -18.70 -5.19 9.63
N ALA A 216 -19.14 -4.59 8.51
CA ALA A 216 -18.27 -4.26 7.40
C ALA A 216 -17.17 -3.26 7.80
N LEU A 217 -17.49 -2.25 8.62
CA LEU A 217 -16.51 -1.31 9.16
C LEU A 217 -15.52 -1.97 10.13
N LEU A 218 -15.96 -2.94 10.95
CA LEU A 218 -15.05 -3.74 11.77
C LEU A 218 -14.09 -4.55 10.90
N GLY A 219 -14.59 -5.21 9.84
CA GLY A 219 -13.73 -5.92 8.88
C GLY A 219 -12.74 -4.97 8.18
N LEU A 220 -13.21 -3.80 7.74
CA LEU A 220 -12.38 -2.77 7.10
C LEU A 220 -11.27 -2.26 8.04
N GLY A 221 -11.61 -2.02 9.32
CA GLY A 221 -10.65 -1.52 10.32
C GLY A 221 -9.69 -2.58 10.82
N LEU A 222 -10.16 -3.81 11.11
CA LEU A 222 -9.34 -4.85 11.73
C LEU A 222 -8.56 -5.67 10.71
N ILE A 223 -9.22 -6.12 9.64
CA ILE A 223 -8.59 -6.99 8.64
C ILE A 223 -7.78 -6.13 7.66
N SER A 224 -8.44 -5.22 6.94
CA SER A 224 -7.77 -4.47 5.88
C SER A 224 -6.81 -3.42 6.42
N GLN A 225 -7.21 -2.66 7.44
CA GLN A 225 -6.37 -1.58 7.96
C GLN A 225 -5.35 -2.08 8.98
N LEU A 226 -5.76 -2.73 10.06
CA LEU A 226 -4.81 -3.15 11.10
C LEU A 226 -3.94 -4.30 10.60
N GLY A 227 -4.53 -5.40 10.16
CA GLY A 227 -3.81 -6.59 9.70
C GLY A 227 -3.01 -6.30 8.43
N GLY A 228 -3.66 -5.72 7.40
CA GLY A 228 -3.03 -5.42 6.12
C GLY A 228 -1.89 -4.42 6.24
N TYR A 229 -2.10 -3.32 6.94
CA TYR A 229 -1.06 -2.28 7.07
C TYR A 229 0.01 -2.61 8.11
N LEU A 230 -0.26 -3.47 9.09
CA LEU A 230 0.80 -4.01 9.95
C LEU A 230 1.80 -4.82 9.12
N ALA A 231 1.29 -5.72 8.30
CA ALA A 231 2.09 -6.56 7.42
C ALA A 231 2.81 -5.73 6.34
N LEU A 232 2.13 -4.75 5.71
CA LEU A 232 2.72 -3.83 4.75
C LEU A 232 3.83 -2.96 5.36
N THR A 233 3.59 -2.41 6.56
CA THR A 233 4.58 -1.61 7.29
C THR A 233 5.80 -2.44 7.68
N TYR A 234 5.60 -3.70 8.05
CA TYR A 234 6.71 -4.63 8.29
C TYR A 234 7.52 -4.84 7.01
N ALA A 235 6.84 -5.11 5.89
CA ALA A 235 7.49 -5.30 4.59
C ALA A 235 8.31 -4.08 4.16
N LEU A 236 7.79 -2.86 4.30
CA LEU A 236 8.47 -1.60 3.99
C LEU A 236 9.69 -1.30 4.87
N GLY A 237 9.84 -1.99 6.00
CA GLY A 237 11.07 -1.97 6.78
C GLY A 237 12.20 -2.87 6.24
N HIS A 238 11.91 -3.69 5.21
CA HIS A 238 12.85 -4.69 4.67
C HIS A 238 12.88 -4.70 3.13
N LEU A 239 11.91 -4.10 2.47
CA LEU A 239 11.76 -4.03 1.02
C LEU A 239 11.56 -2.58 0.59
N PRO A 240 12.14 -2.17 -0.56
CA PRO A 240 11.94 -0.83 -1.12
C PRO A 240 10.46 -0.55 -1.44
N ALA A 241 10.05 0.72 -1.33
CA ALA A 241 8.71 1.14 -1.70
C ALA A 241 8.39 0.89 -3.18
N THR A 242 9.40 0.90 -4.07
CA THR A 242 9.26 0.54 -5.48
C THR A 242 8.76 -0.88 -5.66
N ILE A 243 9.40 -1.87 -5.02
CA ILE A 243 8.99 -3.29 -5.06
C ILE A 243 7.63 -3.46 -4.40
N THR A 244 7.44 -2.86 -3.23
CA THR A 244 6.20 -2.95 -2.46
C THR A 244 5.02 -2.38 -3.24
N SER A 245 5.17 -1.21 -3.87
CA SER A 245 4.09 -0.57 -4.66
C SER A 245 3.69 -1.38 -5.90
N VAL A 246 4.65 -1.96 -6.63
CA VAL A 246 4.32 -2.85 -7.76
C VAL A 246 3.63 -4.12 -7.28
N SER A 247 4.07 -4.70 -6.16
CA SER A 247 3.45 -5.90 -5.59
C SER A 247 1.99 -5.65 -5.18
N LEU A 248 1.66 -4.44 -4.70
CA LEU A 248 0.29 -4.03 -4.38
C LEU A 248 -0.66 -4.06 -5.58
N LEU A 249 -0.17 -4.02 -6.83
CA LEU A 249 -1.01 -4.20 -8.03
C LEU A 249 -1.73 -5.56 -8.03
N SER A 250 -1.17 -6.57 -7.37
CA SER A 250 -1.80 -7.89 -7.21
C SER A 250 -3.12 -7.82 -6.43
N GLN A 251 -3.38 -6.74 -5.70
CA GLN A 251 -4.64 -6.50 -5.00
C GLN A 251 -5.83 -6.49 -5.97
N GLY A 252 -5.67 -5.91 -7.17
CA GLY A 252 -6.74 -5.81 -8.17
C GLY A 252 -7.31 -7.18 -8.59
N PRO A 253 -6.50 -8.10 -9.13
CA PRO A 253 -6.93 -9.47 -9.44
C PRO A 253 -7.51 -10.22 -8.25
N LEU A 254 -6.91 -10.06 -7.06
CA LEU A 254 -7.44 -10.70 -5.83
C LEU A 254 -8.81 -10.15 -5.46
N THR A 255 -9.00 -8.84 -5.53
CA THR A 255 -10.31 -8.21 -5.30
C THR A 255 -11.35 -8.69 -6.32
N ALA A 256 -10.98 -8.85 -7.60
CA ALA A 256 -11.88 -9.39 -8.61
C ALA A 256 -12.33 -10.83 -8.30
N VAL A 257 -11.41 -11.68 -7.85
CA VAL A 257 -11.76 -13.03 -7.39
C VAL A 257 -12.69 -13.00 -6.18
N LEU A 258 -12.40 -12.15 -5.19
CA LEU A 258 -13.27 -11.99 -4.01
C LEU A 258 -14.66 -11.47 -4.40
N ALA A 259 -14.74 -10.51 -5.32
CA ALA A 259 -16.02 -9.99 -5.82
C ALA A 259 -16.83 -11.07 -6.55
N ALA A 260 -16.17 -11.91 -7.34
CA ALA A 260 -16.84 -13.04 -7.99
C ALA A 260 -17.43 -14.03 -6.98
N LEU A 261 -16.67 -14.37 -5.94
CA LEU A 261 -17.09 -15.34 -4.93
C LEU A 261 -18.16 -14.80 -3.96
N LEU A 262 -18.06 -13.52 -3.58
CA LEU A 262 -18.88 -12.95 -2.48
C LEU A 262 -20.01 -12.05 -2.97
N LEU A 263 -19.85 -11.43 -4.14
CA LEU A 263 -20.84 -10.52 -4.71
C LEU A 263 -21.54 -11.13 -5.93
N GLY A 264 -21.11 -12.35 -6.37
CA GLY A 264 -21.67 -13.03 -7.54
C GLY A 264 -21.33 -12.32 -8.86
N GLU A 265 -20.29 -11.47 -8.89
CA GLU A 265 -19.84 -10.79 -10.10
C GLU A 265 -19.09 -11.78 -11.00
N PRO A 266 -19.52 -12.06 -12.26
CA PRO A 266 -18.86 -13.04 -13.10
C PRO A 266 -17.46 -12.53 -13.52
N LEU A 267 -16.44 -13.39 -13.37
CA LEU A 267 -15.12 -13.12 -13.93
C LEU A 267 -15.16 -13.23 -15.46
N THR A 268 -14.82 -12.14 -16.15
CA THR A 268 -14.76 -12.11 -17.62
C THR A 268 -13.40 -12.58 -18.13
N GLY A 269 -13.36 -13.08 -19.39
CA GLY A 269 -12.09 -13.48 -20.02
C GLY A 269 -11.00 -12.40 -19.97
N PRO A 270 -11.29 -11.12 -20.32
CA PRO A 270 -10.35 -10.02 -20.17
C PRO A 270 -9.86 -9.80 -18.73
N GLN A 271 -10.71 -9.96 -17.72
CA GLN A 271 -10.29 -9.84 -16.31
C GLN A 271 -9.31 -10.95 -15.92
N ILE A 272 -9.51 -12.17 -16.38
CA ILE A 272 -8.59 -13.29 -16.12
C ILE A 272 -7.24 -13.03 -16.83
N LEU A 273 -7.27 -12.64 -18.11
CA LEU A 273 -6.05 -12.34 -18.88
C LEU A 273 -5.30 -11.15 -18.29
N GLY A 274 -6.00 -10.06 -18.00
CA GLY A 274 -5.41 -8.87 -17.39
C GLY A 274 -4.84 -9.15 -16.02
N GLY A 275 -5.53 -9.94 -15.18
CA GLY A 275 -5.04 -10.39 -13.88
C GLY A 275 -3.75 -11.22 -14.00
N ALA A 276 -3.67 -12.13 -14.97
CA ALA A 276 -2.46 -12.90 -15.23
C ALA A 276 -1.28 -12.01 -15.65
N LEU A 277 -1.52 -11.00 -16.52
CA LEU A 277 -0.50 -10.01 -16.90
C LEU A 277 -0.03 -9.18 -15.72
N VAL A 278 -0.95 -8.74 -14.84
CA VAL A 278 -0.58 -8.02 -13.60
C VAL A 278 0.36 -8.89 -12.76
N LEU A 279 -0.02 -10.14 -12.49
CA LEU A 279 0.79 -11.04 -11.66
C LEU A 279 2.15 -11.37 -12.30
N ALA A 280 2.20 -11.53 -13.61
CA ALA A 280 3.45 -11.72 -14.34
C ALA A 280 4.36 -10.48 -14.24
N GLY A 281 3.81 -9.27 -14.41
CA GLY A 281 4.54 -8.01 -14.26
C GLY A 281 5.10 -7.81 -12.86
N VAL A 282 4.30 -8.10 -11.83
CA VAL A 282 4.73 -8.09 -10.42
C VAL A 282 5.86 -9.11 -10.20
N GLY A 283 5.75 -10.31 -10.78
CA GLY A 283 6.80 -11.34 -10.70
C GLY A 283 8.12 -10.90 -11.32
N ILE A 284 8.09 -10.21 -12.48
CA ILE A 284 9.27 -9.65 -13.14
C ILE A 284 9.92 -8.56 -12.28
N ALA A 285 9.12 -7.60 -11.79
CA ALA A 285 9.62 -6.51 -10.94
C ALA A 285 10.32 -7.05 -9.68
N ASN A 286 9.76 -8.10 -9.06
CA ASN A 286 10.28 -8.67 -7.83
C ASN A 286 11.52 -9.58 -8.03
N ARG A 287 11.61 -10.31 -9.16
CA ARG A 287 12.72 -11.25 -9.40
C ARG A 287 13.99 -10.56 -9.92
N LEU A 288 13.84 -9.55 -10.76
CA LEU A 288 14.95 -8.89 -11.43
C LEU A 288 15.34 -7.54 -10.79
N GLY A 289 14.64 -7.11 -9.74
CA GLY A 289 14.90 -5.85 -9.06
C GLY A 289 16.17 -5.81 -8.18
N HIS A 290 17.02 -6.83 -8.23
CA HIS A 290 18.14 -7.04 -7.29
C HIS A 290 19.56 -6.99 -7.81
N PRO A 291 19.91 -6.53 -9.04
CA PRO A 291 21.29 -6.61 -9.50
C PRO A 291 22.29 -5.68 -8.79
N GLU A 292 21.82 -4.53 -8.25
CA GLU A 292 22.74 -3.53 -7.70
C GLU A 292 23.16 -3.80 -6.24
N GLU A 293 22.34 -4.47 -5.44
CA GLU A 293 22.73 -4.88 -4.08
C GLU A 293 23.71 -6.06 -4.07
N GLU A 294 23.58 -7.00 -5.02
CA GLU A 294 24.55 -8.09 -5.19
C GLU A 294 25.88 -7.58 -5.74
N ALA A 295 25.87 -6.61 -6.65
CA ALA A 295 27.10 -5.98 -7.15
C ALA A 295 27.83 -5.21 -6.04
N ASN A 296 27.12 -4.43 -5.23
CA ASN A 296 27.74 -3.69 -4.12
C ASN A 296 28.23 -4.61 -2.98
N ALA A 297 27.58 -5.73 -2.73
CA ALA A 297 28.06 -6.73 -1.77
C ALA A 297 29.34 -7.43 -2.23
N LEU A 298 29.52 -7.63 -3.54
CA LEU A 298 30.73 -8.19 -4.13
C LEU A 298 31.93 -7.20 -4.15
N PHE A 299 31.64 -5.89 -4.16
CA PHE A 299 32.69 -4.85 -4.09
C PHE A 299 33.04 -4.42 -2.67
N CYS A 300 32.30 -4.85 -1.66
CA CYS A 300 32.57 -4.60 -0.23
C CYS A 300 33.18 -5.81 0.50
N GLU A 301 33.74 -6.78 -0.20
CA GLU A 301 34.56 -7.80 0.43
C GLU A 301 35.87 -7.12 0.90
N PRO A 302 36.13 -7.02 2.22
CA PRO A 302 37.37 -6.42 2.68
C PRO A 302 38.49 -7.30 2.18
N ALA A 303 39.47 -6.69 1.48
CA ALA A 303 40.73 -7.34 1.12
C ALA A 303 41.28 -8.04 2.37
N ALA A 304 41.18 -9.36 2.37
CA ALA A 304 41.73 -10.19 3.43
C ALA A 304 43.21 -9.87 3.53
N SER A 305 43.58 -9.40 4.69
CA SER A 305 44.92 -9.09 5.12
C SER A 305 45.93 -10.18 4.73
N ASP A 306 46.71 -9.88 3.73
CA ASP A 306 48.02 -10.48 3.52
C ASP A 306 49.02 -9.85 4.51
N GLU A 307 48.91 -10.21 5.78
CA GLU A 307 49.91 -9.93 6.80
C GLU A 307 50.19 -11.20 7.61
N SER A 308 50.86 -12.14 6.96
CA SER A 308 51.67 -13.12 7.70
C SER A 308 52.77 -13.60 6.80
N GLU A 309 53.90 -12.89 6.87
CA GLU A 309 55.26 -13.41 6.67
C GLU A 309 56.24 -12.25 6.58
N THR A 310 56.82 -11.88 7.72
CA THR A 310 58.25 -11.50 7.84
C THR A 310 58.48 -11.04 9.28
N SER A 311 59.02 -11.92 10.10
CA SER A 311 60.09 -11.59 11.05
C SER A 311 60.74 -12.85 11.55
N GLN A 312 61.92 -13.02 11.08
CA GLN A 312 62.95 -13.78 11.79
C GLN A 312 63.27 -13.09 13.12
#